data_9768bac8f28dca04cd62dbc0bafb5a54
#
_entry.id   9768bac8f28dca04cd62dbc0bafb5a54
#
_cell.length_a   1.000
_cell.length_b   1.000
_cell.length_c   1.000
_cell.angle_alpha   90.00
_cell.angle_beta   90.00
_cell.angle_gamma   90.00
#
_symmetry.space_group_name_H-M   'P 1'
#
loop_
_entity.id
_entity.type
_entity.pdbx_description
1 polymer ?
#
loop_
_entity_poly.entity_id
_entity_poly.type
_entity_poly.pdbx_seq_one_letter_code
_entity_poly.pdbx_strand_id
1 'polypeptide(L)' 'MKLKIIRVENRIVTCEIDDGTIIDIDRRWFTDDIQEYDIIEFDINKCKE' A
#
# COMPACT_ATOMS: atom_id res chain seq x y z
N MET A 1 10.14 -3.46 0.57
CA MET A 1 9.53 -2.26 1.17
C MET A 1 8.19 -2.62 1.78
N LYS A 2 7.94 -2.17 2.99
CA LYS A 2 6.68 -2.47 3.66
C LYS A 2 5.76 -1.27 3.60
N LEU A 3 4.50 -1.54 3.37
CA LEU A 3 3.47 -0.52 3.37
C LEU A 3 2.54 -0.78 4.54
N LYS A 4 2.32 0.24 5.34
CA LYS A 4 1.31 0.16 6.39
C LYS A 4 0.07 0.87 5.89
N ILE A 5 -1.04 0.16 5.88
CA ILE A 5 -2.28 0.72 5.38
C ILE A 5 -2.85 1.65 6.44
N ILE A 6 -2.97 2.93 6.10
CA ILE A 6 -3.51 3.92 7.03
C ILE A 6 -5.01 4.07 6.81
N ARG A 7 -5.42 4.08 5.54
CA ARG A 7 -6.82 4.35 5.23
C ARG A 7 -7.17 3.74 3.90
N VAL A 8 -8.33 3.14 3.80
CA VAL A 8 -8.79 2.53 2.56
C VAL A 8 -10.02 3.29 2.10
N GLU A 9 -9.97 3.83 0.89
CA GLU A 9 -11.09 4.51 0.28
C GLU A 9 -11.48 3.79 -1.00
N ASN A 10 -12.51 4.27 -1.66
CA ASN A 10 -13.02 3.57 -2.83
C ASN A 10 -11.99 3.45 -3.93
N ARG A 11 -11.18 4.47 -4.12
CA ARG A 11 -10.25 4.49 -5.23
C ARG A 11 -8.80 4.61 -4.81
N ILE A 12 -8.54 5.00 -3.60
CA ILE A 12 -7.20 5.30 -3.14
C ILE A 12 -6.96 4.63 -1.80
N VAL A 13 -5.77 4.12 -1.63
CA VAL A 13 -5.34 3.56 -0.36
C VAL A 13 -4.18 4.42 0.14
N THR A 14 -4.31 4.98 1.32
CA THR A 14 -3.26 5.80 1.91
C THR A 14 -2.36 4.90 2.73
N CYS A 15 -1.08 4.95 2.46
CA CYS A 15 -0.10 4.06 3.08
C CYS A 15 1.06 4.85 3.64
N GLU A 16 1.72 4.26 4.61
CA GLU A 16 2.94 4.79 5.16
C GLU A 16 4.07 3.83 4.82
N ILE A 17 5.14 4.35 4.23
CA ILE A 17 6.28 3.50 3.89
C ILE A 17 7.32 3.52 5.00
N ASP A 18 8.42 2.80 4.79
CA ASP A 18 9.37 2.53 5.85
C ASP A 18 9.94 3.77 6.53
N ASP A 19 10.12 4.84 5.81
CA ASP A 19 10.73 6.05 6.36
C ASP A 19 9.70 7.01 6.94
N GLY A 20 8.44 6.59 7.02
CA GLY A 20 7.39 7.44 7.56
C GLY A 20 6.69 8.31 6.54
N THR A 21 7.07 8.22 5.29
CA THR A 21 6.42 9.00 4.24
C THR A 21 5.03 8.45 3.96
N ILE A 22 4.07 9.34 3.79
CA ILE A 22 2.70 8.94 3.47
C ILE A 22 2.50 9.06 1.97
N ILE A 23 1.98 8.02 1.36
CA ILE A 23 1.71 8.03 -0.08
C ILE A 23 0.32 7.49 -0.32
N ASP A 24 -0.26 7.88 -1.46
CA ASP A 24 -1.55 7.37 -1.90
C ASP A 24 -1.32 6.45 -3.08
N ILE A 25 -1.93 5.29 -3.05
CA ILE A 25 -1.78 4.29 -4.09
C ILE A 25 -3.15 3.95 -4.61
N ASP A 26 -3.26 3.77 -5.92
CA ASP A 26 -4.51 3.40 -6.55
C ASP A 26 -5.00 2.09 -5.95
N ARG A 27 -6.27 2.04 -5.61
CA ARG A 27 -6.87 0.86 -5.00
C ARG A 27 -6.68 -0.38 -5.87
N ARG A 28 -6.59 -0.20 -7.16
CA ARG A 28 -6.46 -1.34 -8.08
C ARG A 28 -5.14 -2.07 -7.97
N TRP A 29 -4.15 -1.46 -7.34
CA TRP A 29 -2.88 -2.14 -7.14
C TRP A 29 -2.96 -3.25 -6.10
N PHE A 30 -4.05 -3.28 -5.35
CA PHE A 30 -4.21 -4.28 -4.30
C PHE A 30 -5.26 -5.29 -4.77
N THR A 31 -4.91 -6.57 -4.72
CA THR A 31 -5.80 -7.61 -5.21
C THR A 31 -6.57 -8.29 -4.09
N ASP A 32 -6.11 -8.14 -2.87
CA ASP A 32 -6.73 -8.83 -1.74
C ASP A 32 -7.56 -7.86 -0.94
N ASP A 33 -8.38 -8.37 -0.05
CA ASP A 33 -9.08 -7.54 0.89
C ASP A 33 -8.07 -6.96 1.84
N ILE A 34 -7.93 -5.66 1.82
CA ILE A 34 -7.00 -4.98 2.71
C ILE A 34 -7.80 -4.16 3.71
N GLN A 35 -7.23 -3.97 4.87
CA GLN A 35 -7.88 -3.24 5.95
C GLN A 35 -6.90 -2.26 6.56
N GLU A 36 -7.44 -1.28 7.28
CA GLU A 36 -6.59 -0.30 7.94
C GLU A 36 -5.64 -1.01 8.90
N TYR A 37 -4.44 -0.51 8.94
CA TYR A 37 -3.37 -0.99 9.81
C TYR A 37 -2.75 -2.31 9.39
N ASP A 38 -3.15 -2.86 8.24
CA ASP A 38 -2.46 -4.00 7.68
C ASP A 38 -1.07 -3.58 7.23
N ILE A 39 -0.15 -4.51 7.29
CA ILE A 39 1.21 -4.27 6.78
C ILE A 39 1.42 -5.21 5.62
N ILE A 40 1.76 -4.64 4.47
CA ILE A 40 1.89 -5.39 3.24
C ILE A 40 3.31 -5.26 2.75
N GLU A 41 3.90 -6.38 2.36
CA GLU A 41 5.22 -6.38 1.78
C GLU A 41 5.09 -6.05 0.29
N PHE A 42 5.75 -5.00 -0.16
CA PHE A 42 5.70 -4.59 -1.55
C PHE A 42 7.11 -4.74 -2.12
N ASP A 43 7.24 -5.53 -3.17
CA ASP A 43 8.54 -5.80 -3.75
C ASP A 43 8.66 -5.08 -5.08
N ILE A 44 9.31 -3.93 -5.06
CA ILE A 44 9.45 -3.12 -6.25
C ILE A 44 10.26 -3.85 -7.32
N ASN A 45 11.20 -4.65 -6.92
CA ASN A 45 12.01 -5.36 -7.89
C ASN A 45 11.21 -6.33 -8.73
N LYS A 46 10.19 -6.91 -8.17
CA LYS A 46 9.36 -7.82 -8.91
C LYS A 46 8.41 -7.12 -9.85
N CYS A 47 8.16 -5.87 -9.63
CA CYS A 47 7.28 -5.12 -10.49
C CYS A 47 7.98 -4.64 -11.74
N LYS A 48 9.31 -4.91 -11.83
CA LYS A 48 10.00 -4.44 -12.92
C LYS A 48 9.89 -5.33 -14.08
N GLU A 49 9.71 -5.44 -14.92
CA GLU A 49 9.62 -6.39 -15.98
C GLU A 49 9.56 -5.75 -17.29
#